data_3dc0f5d2413e6cc9ff11fc4163c7e663
#
_entry.id   3dc0f5d2413e6cc9ff11fc4163c7e663
#
_cell.length_a   1.000
_cell.length_b   1.000
_cell.length_c   1.000
_cell.angle_alpha   90.00
_cell.angle_beta   90.00
_cell.angle_gamma   90.00
#
_symmetry.space_group_name_H-M   'P 1'
#
loop_
_entity.id
_entity.type
_entity.pdbx_description
1 polymer ?
#
loop_
_entity_poly.entity_id
_entity_poly.type
_entity_poly.pdbx_seq_one_letter_code
_entity_poly.pdbx_strand_id
1 'polypeptide(L)'
;MVIATSQSRLPIIYLRGYAGGPSGINAAVTDPFNGFNDGSVQVRVSGEDRPVFHQFESPLLRLMTDHGYVLRVQGDQLRLLEQAAQEAPGSIEPASIWVHRYYDDHASDLTPGAAPFSMEGAGRSLLAFVDLVLDATGAPQVFLVAHSMGGLVARTMLQKSLPEATGRRPDRVDPVARLFTYGTPHGGIEFAIGGGLIERLRDLTGFNGADVFGPARMRAYLTPEGAPDDGGAFDARIVPERAYPAERIFCLVGTNPEDYDVALGLSARAVGPRSDGLVQIDNAAVAGAPRALVHRSHSGRFGMVNSEEGYQN
;
A
#
# COMPACT_ATOMS: atom_id res chain seq x y z
N MET A 1 11.24 2.36 37.92
CA MET A 1 9.86 2.52 37.44
C MET A 1 9.95 3.54 36.30
N VAL A 2 10.19 3.06 35.07
CA VAL A 2 10.25 3.92 33.87
C VAL A 2 8.80 4.19 33.49
N ILE A 3 8.36 5.42 33.65
CA ILE A 3 7.09 5.88 33.10
C ILE A 3 7.29 5.90 31.58
N ALA A 4 6.86 4.84 30.92
CA ALA A 4 6.71 4.87 29.48
C ALA A 4 5.70 5.99 29.17
N THR A 5 6.18 7.08 28.59
CA THR A 5 5.31 8.08 27.96
C THR A 5 4.45 7.30 26.97
N SER A 6 3.15 7.26 27.23
CA SER A 6 2.16 6.72 26.31
C SER A 6 2.29 7.51 25.00
N GLN A 7 3.11 7.01 24.07
CA GLN A 7 3.00 7.47 22.69
C GLN A 7 1.57 7.12 22.29
N SER A 8 0.76 8.12 22.03
CA SER A 8 -0.60 7.92 21.53
C SER A 8 -0.51 7.11 20.24
N ARG A 9 -1.02 5.88 20.28
CA ARG A 9 -1.05 5.01 19.11
C ARG A 9 -1.94 5.65 18.06
N LEU A 10 -1.49 5.70 16.84
CA LEU A 10 -2.24 6.25 15.73
C LEU A 10 -2.97 5.13 14.97
N PRO A 11 -4.13 5.40 14.38
CA PRO A 11 -4.81 4.43 13.52
C PRO A 11 -3.94 4.00 12.35
N ILE A 12 -4.02 2.74 11.99
CA ILE A 12 -3.33 2.16 10.82
C ILE A 12 -4.36 1.91 9.74
N ILE A 13 -4.10 2.41 8.52
CA ILE A 13 -4.91 2.14 7.34
C ILE A 13 -4.09 1.32 6.35
N TYR A 14 -4.57 0.13 6.04
CA TYR A 14 -3.96 -0.74 5.03
C TYR A 14 -4.51 -0.44 3.64
N LEU A 15 -3.59 -0.39 2.66
CA LEU A 15 -3.89 -0.29 1.24
C LEU A 15 -3.24 -1.45 0.51
N ARG A 16 -4.05 -2.36 0.01
CA ARG A 16 -3.52 -3.51 -0.74
C ARG A 16 -3.07 -3.12 -2.16
N GLY A 17 -2.31 -4.01 -2.76
CA GLY A 17 -1.97 -3.95 -4.16
C GLY A 17 -3.18 -4.21 -5.07
N TYR A 18 -2.96 -4.19 -6.36
CA TYR A 18 -3.98 -4.46 -7.35
C TYR A 18 -4.51 -5.90 -7.21
N ALA A 19 -5.82 -6.05 -7.12
CA ALA A 19 -6.51 -7.33 -7.16
C ALA A 19 -7.17 -7.49 -8.52
N GLY A 20 -6.39 -7.92 -9.52
CA GLY A 20 -6.88 -8.08 -10.88
C GLY A 20 -7.76 -9.32 -11.04
N GLY A 21 -8.85 -9.14 -11.80
CA GLY A 21 -9.74 -10.22 -12.22
C GLY A 21 -10.65 -10.78 -11.12
N PRO A 22 -11.62 -11.65 -11.51
CA PRO A 22 -12.62 -12.21 -10.59
C PRO A 22 -12.04 -12.98 -9.40
N SER A 23 -10.90 -13.67 -9.59
CA SER A 23 -10.25 -14.43 -8.52
C SER A 23 -9.62 -13.51 -7.45
N GLY A 24 -9.04 -12.37 -7.86
CA GLY A 24 -8.47 -11.39 -6.93
C GLY A 24 -9.56 -10.65 -6.15
N ILE A 25 -10.67 -10.33 -6.81
CA ILE A 25 -11.86 -9.74 -6.16
C ILE A 25 -12.42 -10.72 -5.14
N ASN A 26 -12.61 -11.99 -5.51
CA ASN A 26 -13.10 -13.02 -4.59
C ASN A 26 -12.18 -13.20 -3.37
N ALA A 27 -10.86 -13.21 -3.58
CA ALA A 27 -9.91 -13.28 -2.48
C ALA A 27 -10.02 -12.06 -1.54
N ALA A 28 -10.22 -10.87 -2.10
CA ALA A 28 -10.42 -9.65 -1.33
C ALA A 28 -11.75 -9.59 -0.58
N VAL A 29 -12.78 -10.24 -1.11
CA VAL A 29 -14.08 -10.37 -0.42
C VAL A 29 -13.99 -11.37 0.72
N THR A 30 -13.25 -12.48 0.52
CA THR A 30 -13.08 -13.52 1.54
C THR A 30 -12.17 -13.07 2.69
N ASP A 31 -11.09 -12.35 2.36
CA ASP A 31 -10.17 -11.77 3.34
C ASP A 31 -9.85 -10.31 2.97
N PRO A 32 -10.40 -9.34 3.70
CA PRO A 32 -10.15 -7.91 3.47
C PRO A 32 -8.67 -7.53 3.54
N PHE A 33 -7.89 -8.27 4.34
CA PHE A 33 -6.45 -8.10 4.49
C PHE A 33 -5.62 -9.05 3.62
N ASN A 34 -6.22 -9.65 2.60
CA ASN A 34 -5.52 -10.58 1.71
C ASN A 34 -4.15 -10.05 1.28
N GLY A 35 -3.11 -10.82 1.56
CA GLY A 35 -1.71 -10.43 1.36
C GLY A 35 -1.06 -9.72 2.56
N PHE A 36 -1.82 -9.32 3.58
CA PHE A 36 -1.30 -8.78 4.85
C PHE A 36 -1.57 -9.69 6.05
N ASN A 37 -2.39 -10.72 5.89
CA ASN A 37 -2.83 -11.59 6.98
C ASN A 37 -2.19 -12.98 6.96
N ASP A 38 -1.31 -13.24 6.04
CA ASP A 38 -0.60 -14.51 5.95
C ASP A 38 0.59 -14.53 6.91
N GLY A 39 0.80 -15.65 7.57
CA GLY A 39 2.02 -15.94 8.29
C GLY A 39 3.09 -16.57 7.41
N SER A 40 4.27 -16.78 7.97
CA SER A 40 5.37 -17.47 7.30
C SER A 40 6.11 -18.39 8.25
N VAL A 41 6.76 -19.43 7.68
CA VAL A 41 7.62 -20.36 8.43
C VAL A 41 8.99 -20.39 7.78
N GLN A 42 10.02 -20.16 8.57
CA GLN A 42 11.40 -20.32 8.15
C GLN A 42 12.02 -21.51 8.87
N VAL A 43 12.79 -22.32 8.13
CA VAL A 43 13.58 -23.42 8.70
C VAL A 43 15.04 -23.00 8.70
N ARG A 44 15.66 -23.04 9.85
CA ARG A 44 17.11 -22.82 10.02
C ARG A 44 17.76 -24.07 10.59
N VAL A 45 19.01 -24.26 10.30
CA VAL A 45 19.80 -25.30 10.94
C VAL A 45 20.45 -24.71 12.18
N SER A 46 20.23 -25.34 13.34
CA SER A 46 20.89 -24.95 14.59
C SER A 46 22.37 -25.30 14.57
N GLY A 47 23.15 -24.78 15.52
CA GLY A 47 24.55 -25.19 15.73
C GLY A 47 24.76 -26.67 16.09
N GLU A 48 23.67 -27.40 16.30
CA GLU A 48 23.66 -28.87 16.58
C GLU A 48 23.16 -29.67 15.38
N ASP A 49 23.17 -29.08 14.17
CA ASP A 49 22.69 -29.67 12.92
C ASP A 49 21.22 -30.14 12.95
N ARG A 50 20.39 -29.51 13.79
CA ARG A 50 18.96 -29.79 13.87
C ARG A 50 18.14 -28.75 13.14
N PRO A 51 17.06 -29.13 12.43
CA PRO A 51 16.13 -28.19 11.87
C PRO A 51 15.37 -27.46 12.99
N VAL A 52 15.39 -26.15 12.96
CA VAL A 52 14.61 -25.27 13.86
C VAL A 52 13.62 -24.50 13.02
N PHE A 53 12.35 -24.59 13.39
CA PHE A 53 11.26 -23.91 12.72
C PHE A 53 11.00 -22.58 13.45
N HIS A 54 11.13 -21.48 12.72
CA HIS A 54 10.75 -20.16 13.18
C HIS A 54 9.45 -19.79 12.50
N GLN A 55 8.42 -19.57 13.29
CA GLN A 55 7.09 -19.20 12.81
C GLN A 55 6.87 -17.72 13.05
N PHE A 56 6.36 -17.05 12.02
CA PHE A 56 5.85 -15.70 12.07
C PHE A 56 4.34 -15.74 11.71
N GLU A 57 3.48 -15.34 12.63
CA GLU A 57 2.04 -15.57 12.50
C GLU A 57 1.42 -14.71 11.41
N SER A 58 1.50 -13.42 11.53
CA SER A 58 1.17 -12.41 10.50
C SER A 58 1.42 -11.01 11.06
N PRO A 59 1.65 -10.00 10.22
CA PRO A 59 1.80 -8.63 10.69
C PRO A 59 0.57 -8.14 11.49
N LEU A 60 -0.64 -8.47 11.03
CA LEU A 60 -1.88 -8.05 11.71
C LEU A 60 -2.02 -8.68 13.08
N LEU A 61 -1.80 -10.00 13.19
CA LEU A 61 -1.87 -10.69 14.47
C LEU A 61 -0.83 -10.14 15.46
N ARG A 62 0.38 -9.86 14.99
CA ARG A 62 1.45 -9.30 15.79
C ARG A 62 1.12 -7.87 16.27
N LEU A 63 0.53 -7.03 15.41
CA LEU A 63 0.05 -5.70 15.82
C LEU A 63 -1.00 -5.79 16.92
N MET A 64 -1.89 -6.78 16.87
CA MET A 64 -2.90 -7.00 17.91
C MET A 64 -2.28 -7.52 19.21
N THR A 65 -1.44 -8.54 19.14
CA THR A 65 -0.86 -9.20 20.32
C THR A 65 0.26 -8.39 20.96
N ASP A 66 1.16 -7.82 20.16
CA ASP A 66 2.35 -7.15 20.68
C ASP A 66 2.08 -5.67 21.00
N HIS A 67 1.13 -5.05 20.27
CA HIS A 67 0.87 -3.61 20.38
C HIS A 67 -0.57 -3.26 20.78
N GLY A 68 -1.46 -4.24 20.93
CA GLY A 68 -2.84 -4.04 21.39
C GLY A 68 -3.69 -3.21 20.42
N TYR A 69 -3.45 -3.36 19.11
CA TYR A 69 -4.33 -2.80 18.11
C TYR A 69 -5.62 -3.61 17.99
N VAL A 70 -6.70 -2.96 17.59
CA VAL A 70 -8.01 -3.60 17.38
C VAL A 70 -8.38 -3.53 15.89
N LEU A 71 -8.69 -4.68 15.29
CA LEU A 71 -9.23 -4.73 13.93
C LEU A 71 -10.66 -4.17 13.93
N ARG A 72 -10.92 -3.20 13.05
CA ARG A 72 -12.23 -2.56 12.89
C ARG A 72 -12.88 -2.86 11.55
N VAL A 73 -12.49 -3.97 10.92
CA VAL A 73 -13.11 -4.45 9.68
C VAL A 73 -14.23 -5.41 10.04
N GLN A 74 -15.43 -4.88 10.21
CA GLN A 74 -16.65 -5.65 10.51
C GLN A 74 -17.79 -5.14 9.64
N GLY A 75 -18.36 -6.03 8.81
CA GLY A 75 -19.48 -5.69 7.97
C GLY A 75 -19.19 -4.47 7.07
N ASP A 76 -20.00 -3.42 7.22
CA ASP A 76 -19.85 -2.15 6.53
C ASP A 76 -19.01 -1.18 7.38
N GLN A 77 -17.69 -1.24 7.20
CA GLN A 77 -16.75 -0.39 7.94
C GLN A 77 -16.95 1.10 7.62
N LEU A 78 -17.34 1.44 6.38
CA LEU A 78 -17.58 2.83 5.97
C LEU A 78 -18.77 3.40 6.75
N ARG A 79 -19.86 2.65 6.83
CA ARG A 79 -21.05 3.04 7.60
C ARG A 79 -20.72 3.20 9.08
N LEU A 80 -19.91 2.30 9.65
CA LEU A 80 -19.46 2.41 11.04
C LEU A 80 -18.68 3.72 11.27
N LEU A 81 -17.78 4.07 10.35
CA LEU A 81 -17.00 5.30 10.44
C LEU A 81 -17.87 6.54 10.28
N GLU A 82 -18.75 6.57 9.29
CA GLU A 82 -19.69 7.68 9.06
C GLU A 82 -20.58 7.91 10.28
N GLN A 83 -21.13 6.84 10.84
CA GLN A 83 -21.94 6.93 12.03
C GLN A 83 -21.13 7.42 13.24
N ALA A 84 -19.96 6.87 13.50
CA ALA A 84 -19.11 7.30 14.60
C ALA A 84 -18.66 8.77 14.46
N ALA A 85 -18.28 9.19 13.24
CA ALA A 85 -17.89 10.56 12.97
C ALA A 85 -19.03 11.57 13.16
N GLN A 86 -20.27 11.19 12.89
CA GLN A 86 -21.45 12.07 13.02
C GLN A 86 -22.03 12.08 14.42
N GLU A 87 -22.22 10.90 15.03
CA GLU A 87 -22.95 10.75 16.29
C GLU A 87 -22.06 10.83 17.53
N ALA A 88 -20.82 10.36 17.42
CA ALA A 88 -19.89 10.26 18.54
C ALA A 88 -18.43 10.44 18.09
N PRO A 89 -18.02 11.63 17.63
CA PRO A 89 -16.63 11.89 17.22
C PRO A 89 -15.63 11.52 18.32
N GLY A 90 -14.54 10.84 17.97
CA GLY A 90 -13.52 10.40 18.90
C GLY A 90 -13.93 9.20 19.78
N SER A 91 -15.04 8.52 19.49
CA SER A 91 -15.51 7.38 20.30
C SER A 91 -14.79 6.06 20.01
N ILE A 92 -14.12 5.97 18.87
CA ILE A 92 -13.34 4.77 18.50
C ILE A 92 -11.90 4.94 18.98
N GLU A 93 -11.34 3.88 19.56
CA GLU A 93 -9.95 3.92 20.03
C GLU A 93 -8.96 4.18 18.88
N PRO A 94 -7.97 5.08 19.09
CA PRO A 94 -6.93 5.36 18.10
C PRO A 94 -6.09 4.13 17.70
N ALA A 95 -5.86 3.19 18.62
CA ALA A 95 -5.16 1.94 18.34
C ALA A 95 -6.02 0.97 17.52
N SER A 96 -6.41 1.40 16.32
CA SER A 96 -7.32 0.68 15.44
C SER A 96 -6.72 0.42 14.07
N ILE A 97 -7.10 -0.69 13.45
CA ILE A 97 -6.64 -1.11 12.12
C ILE A 97 -7.83 -1.14 11.18
N TRP A 98 -7.65 -0.50 10.03
CA TRP A 98 -8.63 -0.32 8.97
C TRP A 98 -8.06 -0.79 7.63
N VAL A 99 -8.94 -1.12 6.67
CA VAL A 99 -8.54 -1.39 5.29
C VAL A 99 -9.30 -0.48 4.34
N HIS A 100 -8.57 0.26 3.50
CA HIS A 100 -9.21 1.07 2.46
C HIS A 100 -9.39 0.24 1.19
N ARG A 101 -10.65 0.01 0.81
CA ARG A 101 -11.07 -0.85 -0.30
C ARG A 101 -11.39 -0.02 -1.53
N TYR A 102 -10.40 0.64 -2.10
CA TYR A 102 -10.59 1.57 -3.23
C TYR A 102 -11.04 0.91 -4.55
N TYR A 103 -11.15 -0.43 -4.56
CA TYR A 103 -11.68 -1.18 -5.72
C TYR A 103 -13.19 -1.37 -5.69
N ASP A 104 -13.81 -1.25 -4.54
CA ASP A 104 -15.23 -1.59 -4.39
C ASP A 104 -16.12 -0.73 -5.29
N ASP A 105 -15.78 0.56 -5.44
CA ASP A 105 -16.51 1.50 -6.31
C ASP A 105 -16.32 1.23 -7.80
N HIS A 106 -15.37 0.36 -8.17
CA HIS A 106 -14.96 0.09 -9.54
C HIS A 106 -15.12 -1.38 -9.93
N ALA A 107 -15.83 -2.17 -9.13
CA ALA A 107 -16.18 -3.54 -9.45
C ALA A 107 -17.23 -3.57 -10.59
N SER A 108 -16.81 -3.15 -11.79
CA SER A 108 -17.67 -2.97 -12.98
C SER A 108 -18.41 -4.25 -13.38
N ASP A 109 -17.84 -5.41 -13.06
CA ASP A 109 -18.47 -6.70 -13.33
C ASP A 109 -19.66 -6.99 -12.40
N LEU A 110 -19.74 -6.31 -11.26
CA LEU A 110 -20.82 -6.47 -10.27
C LEU A 110 -21.82 -5.32 -10.29
N THR A 111 -21.43 -4.15 -10.81
CA THR A 111 -22.29 -2.96 -10.82
C THR A 111 -22.34 -2.38 -12.25
N PRO A 112 -23.39 -2.67 -13.01
CA PRO A 112 -23.56 -2.09 -14.35
C PRO A 112 -23.53 -0.57 -14.30
N GLY A 113 -22.62 0.04 -15.07
CA GLY A 113 -22.47 1.50 -15.12
C GLY A 113 -21.49 2.09 -14.11
N ALA A 114 -20.73 1.29 -13.37
CA ALA A 114 -19.64 1.78 -12.55
C ALA A 114 -18.60 2.55 -13.38
N ALA A 115 -18.09 3.64 -12.83
CA ALA A 115 -17.06 4.41 -13.50
C ALA A 115 -15.76 3.59 -13.62
N PRO A 116 -14.98 3.75 -14.71
CA PRO A 116 -13.67 3.12 -14.82
C PRO A 116 -12.76 3.52 -13.65
N PHE A 117 -11.91 2.60 -13.20
CA PHE A 117 -10.92 2.89 -12.18
C PHE A 117 -10.02 4.08 -12.59
N SER A 118 -9.79 4.99 -11.65
CA SER A 118 -8.78 6.04 -11.82
C SER A 118 -7.96 6.21 -10.55
N MET A 119 -6.65 6.44 -10.70
CA MET A 119 -5.74 6.70 -9.59
C MET A 119 -6.14 7.94 -8.82
N GLU A 120 -6.61 8.98 -9.51
CA GLU A 120 -7.09 10.23 -8.92
C GLU A 120 -8.37 10.00 -8.10
N GLY A 121 -9.27 9.17 -8.59
CA GLY A 121 -10.47 8.76 -7.86
C GLY A 121 -10.10 8.00 -6.59
N ALA A 122 -9.21 7.03 -6.68
CA ALA A 122 -8.72 6.26 -5.55
C ALA A 122 -8.00 7.16 -4.52
N GLY A 123 -7.19 8.13 -4.96
CA GLY A 123 -6.54 9.10 -4.07
C GLY A 123 -7.54 9.98 -3.33
N ARG A 124 -8.59 10.46 -3.99
CA ARG A 124 -9.65 11.25 -3.34
C ARG A 124 -10.47 10.40 -2.36
N SER A 125 -10.82 9.18 -2.74
CA SER A 125 -11.52 8.23 -1.87
C SER A 125 -10.71 7.92 -0.61
N LEU A 126 -9.39 7.72 -0.75
CA LEU A 126 -8.50 7.52 0.39
C LEU A 126 -8.47 8.75 1.31
N LEU A 127 -8.42 9.97 0.74
CA LEU A 127 -8.42 11.20 1.54
C LEU A 127 -9.69 11.32 2.39
N ALA A 128 -10.85 11.06 1.78
CA ALA A 128 -12.13 11.05 2.49
C ALA A 128 -12.17 9.98 3.59
N PHE A 129 -11.64 8.79 3.32
CA PHE A 129 -11.56 7.71 4.28
C PHE A 129 -10.63 8.05 5.47
N VAL A 130 -9.48 8.66 5.21
CA VAL A 130 -8.57 9.16 6.26
C VAL A 130 -9.27 10.18 7.15
N ASP A 131 -10.01 11.13 6.57
CA ASP A 131 -10.75 12.13 7.35
C ASP A 131 -11.82 11.49 8.25
N LEU A 132 -12.56 10.49 7.76
CA LEU A 132 -13.52 9.74 8.56
C LEU A 132 -12.86 8.98 9.71
N VAL A 133 -11.72 8.32 9.48
CA VAL A 133 -10.97 7.63 10.54
C VAL A 133 -10.51 8.62 11.61
N LEU A 134 -10.01 9.79 11.20
CA LEU A 134 -9.56 10.82 12.14
C LEU A 134 -10.73 11.42 12.94
N ASP A 135 -11.89 11.62 12.32
CA ASP A 135 -13.06 12.12 13.03
C ASP A 135 -13.65 11.07 14.00
N ALA A 136 -13.71 9.81 13.57
CA ALA A 136 -14.22 8.72 14.40
C ALA A 136 -13.30 8.38 15.60
N THR A 137 -11.98 8.55 15.45
CA THR A 137 -10.99 8.20 16.49
C THR A 137 -10.50 9.39 17.30
N GLY A 138 -10.70 10.61 16.83
CA GLY A 138 -10.10 11.81 17.42
C GLY A 138 -8.57 11.86 17.33
N ALA A 139 -7.94 10.96 16.56
CA ALA A 139 -6.50 10.93 16.37
C ALA A 139 -6.03 12.16 15.54
N PRO A 140 -4.82 12.70 15.78
CA PRO A 140 -4.30 13.81 14.99
C PRO A 140 -3.84 13.38 13.59
N GLN A 141 -3.40 12.14 13.42
CA GLN A 141 -2.84 11.59 12.19
C GLN A 141 -3.09 10.09 12.11
N VAL A 142 -2.84 9.50 10.94
CA VAL A 142 -2.85 8.05 10.72
C VAL A 142 -1.49 7.54 10.25
N PHE A 143 -1.25 6.23 10.39
CA PHE A 143 -0.24 5.51 9.62
C PHE A 143 -0.88 4.88 8.38
N LEU A 144 -0.19 4.98 7.24
CA LEU A 144 -0.56 4.25 6.03
C LEU A 144 0.41 3.09 5.81
N VAL A 145 -0.12 1.91 5.59
CA VAL A 145 0.64 0.70 5.24
C VAL A 145 0.15 0.21 3.89
N ALA A 146 1.01 0.24 2.89
CA ALA A 146 0.60 0.03 1.51
C ALA A 146 1.46 -1.00 0.80
N HIS A 147 0.82 -1.91 0.05
CA HIS A 147 1.50 -2.89 -0.80
C HIS A 147 1.32 -2.54 -2.26
N SER A 148 2.39 -2.65 -3.06
CA SER A 148 2.33 -2.55 -4.51
C SER A 148 1.65 -1.24 -4.97
N MET A 149 0.67 -1.32 -5.85
CA MET A 149 -0.10 -0.15 -6.36
C MET A 149 -0.77 0.67 -5.24
N GLY A 150 -1.08 0.06 -4.09
CA GLY A 150 -1.63 0.81 -2.94
C GLY A 150 -0.73 1.95 -2.48
N GLY A 151 0.59 1.81 -2.60
CA GLY A 151 1.54 2.88 -2.32
C GLY A 151 1.46 4.05 -3.31
N LEU A 152 1.12 3.78 -4.57
CA LEU A 152 0.86 4.85 -5.56
C LEU A 152 -0.46 5.57 -5.28
N VAL A 153 -1.49 4.86 -4.82
CA VAL A 153 -2.76 5.48 -4.35
C VAL A 153 -2.48 6.41 -3.16
N ALA A 154 -1.70 5.94 -2.18
CA ALA A 154 -1.29 6.79 -1.04
C ALA A 154 -0.52 8.03 -1.50
N ARG A 155 0.41 7.89 -2.45
CA ARG A 155 1.15 9.03 -3.02
C ARG A 155 0.25 9.96 -3.81
N THR A 156 -0.70 9.44 -4.58
CA THR A 156 -1.70 10.26 -5.28
C THR A 156 -2.50 11.10 -4.30
N MET A 157 -2.92 10.50 -3.21
CA MET A 157 -3.61 11.21 -2.13
C MET A 157 -2.72 12.33 -1.55
N LEU A 158 -1.47 12.02 -1.18
CA LEU A 158 -0.55 12.98 -0.55
C LEU A 158 -0.09 14.09 -1.50
N GLN A 159 0.23 13.75 -2.76
CA GLN A 159 0.86 14.66 -3.71
C GLN A 159 -0.14 15.46 -4.55
N LYS A 160 -1.35 14.94 -4.75
CA LYS A 160 -2.37 15.56 -5.61
C LYS A 160 -3.68 15.84 -4.87
N SER A 161 -4.36 14.82 -4.34
CA SER A 161 -5.69 15.00 -3.75
C SER A 161 -5.68 15.91 -2.54
N LEU A 162 -4.71 15.79 -1.65
CA LEU A 162 -4.59 16.60 -0.43
C LEU A 162 -4.26 18.07 -0.77
N PRO A 163 -3.29 18.41 -1.63
CA PRO A 163 -3.05 19.79 -2.05
C PRO A 163 -4.19 20.44 -2.82
N GLU A 164 -4.96 19.67 -3.59
CA GLU A 164 -6.11 20.18 -4.38
C GLU A 164 -7.38 20.33 -3.55
N ALA A 165 -7.45 19.71 -2.39
CA ALA A 165 -8.63 19.79 -1.53
C ALA A 165 -8.78 21.17 -0.91
N THR A 166 -9.90 21.83 -1.21
CA THR A 166 -10.24 23.17 -0.70
C THR A 166 -11.05 23.08 0.59
N GLY A 167 -10.98 24.11 1.43
CA GLY A 167 -11.80 24.21 2.63
C GLY A 167 -11.48 23.21 3.75
N ARG A 168 -10.31 22.60 3.72
CA ARG A 168 -9.88 21.66 4.78
C ARG A 168 -9.70 22.37 6.12
N ARG A 169 -10.08 21.69 7.19
CA ARG A 169 -9.82 22.17 8.55
C ARG A 169 -8.32 22.25 8.81
N PRO A 170 -7.84 23.22 9.64
CA PRO A 170 -6.41 23.35 9.95
C PRO A 170 -5.77 22.09 10.54
N ASP A 171 -6.53 21.32 11.32
CA ASP A 171 -6.10 20.05 11.92
C ASP A 171 -6.07 18.87 10.92
N ARG A 172 -6.43 19.10 9.66
CA ARG A 172 -6.44 18.11 8.56
C ARG A 172 -5.46 18.43 7.42
N VAL A 173 -4.54 19.37 7.66
CA VAL A 173 -3.54 19.77 6.65
C VAL A 173 -2.43 18.73 6.51
N ASP A 174 -2.07 18.06 7.60
CA ASP A 174 -1.04 17.00 7.65
C ASP A 174 -1.62 15.74 8.31
N PRO A 175 -2.49 14.97 7.62
CA PRO A 175 -3.25 13.90 8.23
C PRO A 175 -2.46 12.57 8.36
N VAL A 176 -1.28 12.46 7.76
CA VAL A 176 -0.51 11.20 7.71
C VAL A 176 0.82 11.35 8.42
N ALA A 177 1.02 10.58 9.48
CA ALA A 177 2.26 10.59 10.23
C ALA A 177 3.40 9.89 9.47
N ARG A 178 3.15 8.71 8.91
CA ARG A 178 4.11 7.94 8.10
C ARG A 178 3.40 7.12 7.05
N LEU A 179 4.08 6.91 5.93
CA LEU A 179 3.70 5.98 4.88
C LEU A 179 4.73 4.84 4.83
N PHE A 180 4.30 3.62 5.04
CA PHE A 180 5.10 2.42 4.89
C PHE A 180 4.70 1.69 3.61
N THR A 181 5.66 1.38 2.72
CA THR A 181 5.38 0.74 1.44
C THR A 181 6.13 -0.58 1.28
N TYR A 182 5.43 -1.58 0.78
CA TYR A 182 5.97 -2.89 0.43
C TYR A 182 5.97 -3.05 -1.10
N GLY A 183 7.14 -3.13 -1.72
CA GLY A 183 7.27 -3.37 -3.16
C GLY A 183 6.47 -2.42 -4.06
N THR A 184 6.26 -1.19 -3.64
CA THR A 184 5.53 -0.20 -4.43
C THR A 184 6.38 0.24 -5.63
N PRO A 185 5.84 0.22 -6.86
CA PRO A 185 6.57 0.66 -8.05
C PRO A 185 6.63 2.19 -8.14
N HIS A 186 7.40 2.81 -7.24
CA HIS A 186 7.52 4.27 -7.13
C HIS A 186 8.05 4.92 -8.41
N GLY A 187 8.90 4.21 -9.16
CA GLY A 187 9.42 4.63 -10.46
C GLY A 187 8.66 4.07 -11.67
N GLY A 188 7.56 3.34 -11.41
CA GLY A 188 6.86 2.60 -12.45
C GLY A 188 7.37 1.16 -12.60
N ILE A 189 6.84 0.47 -13.62
CA ILE A 189 7.25 -0.90 -13.97
C ILE A 189 7.77 -0.88 -15.40
N GLU A 190 9.02 -1.29 -15.58
CA GLU A 190 9.65 -1.43 -16.89
C GLU A 190 9.77 -2.91 -17.25
N PHE A 191 9.34 -3.26 -18.46
CA PHE A 191 9.44 -4.61 -18.99
C PHE A 191 10.61 -4.69 -19.98
N ALA A 192 11.57 -5.56 -19.70
CA ALA A 192 12.76 -5.74 -20.53
C ALA A 192 12.46 -6.47 -21.86
N ILE A 193 11.33 -7.15 -21.98
CA ILE A 193 10.94 -7.94 -23.15
C ILE A 193 9.61 -7.42 -23.68
N GLY A 194 9.60 -7.06 -24.98
CA GLY A 194 8.48 -6.37 -25.61
C GLY A 194 7.17 -7.17 -25.75
N GLY A 195 6.09 -6.43 -25.82
CA GLY A 195 4.77 -6.77 -26.40
C GLY A 195 3.93 -7.81 -25.67
N GLY A 196 4.22 -9.06 -25.81
CA GLY A 196 3.31 -10.14 -25.43
C GLY A 196 3.07 -10.35 -23.93
N LEU A 197 3.93 -9.80 -23.06
CA LEU A 197 3.75 -9.91 -21.61
C LEU A 197 2.93 -8.76 -21.04
N ILE A 198 3.03 -7.59 -21.60
CA ILE A 198 2.15 -6.45 -21.26
C ILE A 198 0.71 -6.81 -21.60
N GLU A 199 0.51 -7.46 -22.75
CA GLU A 199 -0.81 -7.96 -23.16
C GLU A 199 -1.32 -9.06 -22.22
N ARG A 200 -0.48 -9.99 -21.80
CA ARG A 200 -0.87 -11.03 -20.82
C ARG A 200 -1.11 -10.47 -19.42
N LEU A 201 -0.33 -9.50 -18.97
CA LEU A 201 -0.60 -8.77 -17.70
C LEU A 201 -1.91 -7.99 -17.81
N ARG A 202 -2.19 -7.36 -18.95
CA ARG A 202 -3.47 -6.73 -19.22
C ARG A 202 -4.62 -7.73 -19.19
N ASP A 203 -4.46 -8.88 -19.84
CA ASP A 203 -5.50 -9.92 -19.91
C ASP A 203 -5.73 -10.59 -18.55
N LEU A 204 -4.68 -10.73 -17.72
CA LEU A 204 -4.77 -11.25 -16.36
C LEU A 204 -5.31 -10.24 -15.35
N THR A 205 -5.09 -8.96 -15.59
CA THR A 205 -5.41 -7.90 -14.63
C THR A 205 -6.58 -7.01 -15.09
N GLY A 206 -7.01 -7.11 -16.36
CA GLY A 206 -7.98 -6.18 -16.94
C GLY A 206 -7.45 -4.75 -17.10
N PHE A 207 -6.16 -4.52 -16.81
CA PHE A 207 -5.52 -3.21 -16.87
C PHE A 207 -4.44 -3.16 -17.97
N ASN A 208 -4.44 -2.08 -18.72
CA ASN A 208 -3.28 -1.72 -19.50
C ASN A 208 -2.22 -1.14 -18.55
N GLY A 209 -1.14 -1.87 -18.28
CA GLY A 209 -0.06 -1.42 -17.38
C GLY A 209 0.52 -0.04 -17.74
N ALA A 210 0.47 0.35 -19.01
CA ALA A 210 0.84 1.68 -19.49
C ALA A 210 -0.09 2.78 -18.94
N ASP A 211 -1.35 2.44 -18.66
CA ASP A 211 -2.34 3.40 -18.14
C ASP A 211 -2.14 3.72 -16.65
N VAL A 212 -1.34 2.93 -15.94
CA VAL A 212 -1.04 3.14 -14.52
C VAL A 212 0.45 3.44 -14.29
N PHE A 213 1.35 2.68 -14.90
CA PHE A 213 2.79 2.71 -14.58
C PHE A 213 3.63 3.46 -15.61
N GLY A 214 3.03 3.94 -16.70
CA GLY A 214 3.72 4.73 -17.69
C GLY A 214 4.07 6.14 -17.19
N PRO A 215 5.24 6.73 -17.56
CA PRO A 215 5.72 8.00 -17.01
C PRO A 215 4.73 9.17 -17.16
N ALA A 216 4.08 9.30 -18.33
CA ALA A 216 3.11 10.35 -18.57
C ALA A 216 1.87 10.23 -17.66
N ARG A 217 1.41 9.01 -17.45
CA ARG A 217 0.26 8.73 -16.58
C ARG A 217 0.62 8.93 -15.11
N MET A 218 1.81 8.47 -14.70
CA MET A 218 2.32 8.71 -13.36
C MET A 218 2.45 10.20 -13.06
N ARG A 219 2.96 10.99 -14.01
CA ARG A 219 2.98 12.46 -13.88
C ARG A 219 1.58 13.01 -13.64
N ALA A 220 0.58 12.58 -14.38
CA ALA A 220 -0.77 13.09 -14.28
C ALA A 220 -1.40 12.88 -12.90
N TYR A 221 -1.25 11.71 -12.28
CA TYR A 221 -1.84 11.44 -10.97
C TYR A 221 -0.92 11.75 -9.76
N LEU A 222 0.39 11.99 -9.97
CA LEU A 222 1.30 12.39 -8.90
C LEU A 222 1.56 13.90 -8.85
N THR A 223 1.05 14.66 -9.80
CA THR A 223 1.27 16.10 -9.87
C THR A 223 -0.06 16.86 -9.77
N PRO A 224 -0.19 17.85 -8.89
CA PRO A 224 -1.38 18.68 -8.82
C PRO A 224 -1.64 19.43 -10.12
N GLU A 225 -2.91 19.76 -10.39
CA GLU A 225 -3.27 20.64 -11.52
C GLU A 225 -2.65 22.01 -11.34
N GLY A 226 -2.12 22.56 -12.43
CA GLY A 226 -1.48 23.88 -12.40
C GLY A 226 -0.13 23.92 -11.69
N ALA A 227 0.44 22.78 -11.30
CA ALA A 227 1.81 22.76 -10.77
C ALA A 227 2.78 23.32 -11.82
N PRO A 228 3.75 24.15 -11.42
CA PRO A 228 4.74 24.69 -12.34
C PRO A 228 5.47 23.56 -13.08
N ASP A 229 5.60 23.67 -14.39
CA ASP A 229 6.49 22.83 -15.17
C ASP A 229 7.91 23.43 -15.03
N ASP A 230 8.75 22.77 -14.26
CA ASP A 230 10.14 23.19 -14.06
C ASP A 230 11.04 22.86 -15.27
N GLY A 231 10.45 22.32 -16.36
CA GLY A 231 11.18 21.96 -17.58
C GLY A 231 12.11 20.77 -17.41
N GLY A 232 12.13 20.15 -16.23
CA GLY A 232 12.91 18.94 -15.94
C GLY A 232 12.25 17.66 -16.41
N ALA A 233 13.05 16.61 -16.59
CA ALA A 233 12.50 15.28 -16.80
C ALA A 233 11.75 14.83 -15.55
N PHE A 234 10.50 14.40 -15.70
CA PHE A 234 9.69 13.84 -14.60
C PHE A 234 10.32 12.54 -14.10
N ASP A 235 10.71 12.50 -12.83
CA ASP A 235 11.10 11.27 -12.13
C ASP A 235 10.03 10.93 -11.09
N ALA A 236 9.28 9.87 -11.35
CA ALA A 236 8.22 9.44 -10.45
C ALA A 236 8.72 9.02 -9.06
N ARG A 237 10.02 8.74 -8.87
CA ARG A 237 10.58 8.41 -7.57
C ARG A 237 10.75 9.63 -6.66
N ILE A 238 10.67 10.83 -7.19
CA ILE A 238 10.77 12.06 -6.41
C ILE A 238 9.41 12.42 -5.85
N VAL A 239 9.34 12.62 -4.55
CA VAL A 239 8.20 13.22 -3.87
C VAL A 239 8.55 14.67 -3.56
N PRO A 240 7.79 15.65 -4.04
CA PRO A 240 8.05 17.05 -3.69
C PRO A 240 7.95 17.25 -2.17
N GLU A 241 8.98 17.82 -1.55
CA GLU A 241 9.06 18.04 -0.09
C GLU A 241 7.83 18.81 0.44
N ARG A 242 7.37 19.79 -0.34
CA ARG A 242 6.16 20.58 -0.02
C ARG A 242 4.88 19.75 0.04
N ALA A 243 4.84 18.58 -0.63
CA ALA A 243 3.70 17.69 -0.63
C ALA A 243 3.78 16.70 0.53
N TYR A 244 4.93 16.07 0.72
CA TYR A 244 5.16 15.15 1.82
C TYR A 244 6.67 14.86 1.97
N PRO A 245 7.26 14.97 3.18
CA PRO A 245 8.68 14.71 3.39
C PRO A 245 9.07 13.26 3.09
N ALA A 246 10.13 13.05 2.31
CA ALA A 246 10.58 11.72 1.91
C ALA A 246 11.02 10.84 3.10
N GLU A 247 11.55 11.44 4.16
CA GLU A 247 11.94 10.75 5.40
C GLU A 247 10.76 10.18 6.20
N ARG A 248 9.54 10.58 5.89
CA ARG A 248 8.32 10.00 6.46
C ARG A 248 7.76 8.83 5.64
N ILE A 249 8.41 8.50 4.53
CA ILE A 249 8.11 7.32 3.71
C ILE A 249 9.17 6.26 3.98
N PHE A 250 8.77 5.04 4.33
CA PHE A 250 9.66 3.90 4.42
C PHE A 250 9.36 2.92 3.29
N CYS A 251 10.40 2.48 2.57
CA CYS A 251 10.26 1.56 1.45
C CYS A 251 10.90 0.21 1.76
N LEU A 252 10.10 -0.83 1.88
CA LEU A 252 10.58 -2.21 1.91
C LEU A 252 10.69 -2.73 0.49
N VAL A 253 11.89 -3.15 0.09
CA VAL A 253 12.23 -3.52 -1.28
C VAL A 253 12.61 -4.99 -1.32
N GLY A 254 11.84 -5.78 -2.06
CA GLY A 254 12.14 -7.20 -2.28
C GLY A 254 13.23 -7.39 -3.34
N THR A 255 14.01 -8.45 -3.19
CA THR A 255 15.13 -8.78 -4.08
C THR A 255 15.12 -10.22 -4.56
N ASN A 256 14.02 -10.94 -4.37
CA ASN A 256 13.87 -12.33 -4.79
C ASN A 256 12.82 -12.47 -5.90
N PRO A 257 13.22 -12.51 -7.17
CA PRO A 257 12.29 -12.69 -8.28
C PRO A 257 11.83 -14.14 -8.46
N GLU A 258 12.54 -15.13 -7.89
CA GLU A 258 12.35 -16.55 -8.19
C GLU A 258 11.08 -17.10 -7.56
N ASP A 259 10.71 -16.60 -6.38
CA ASP A 259 9.55 -17.06 -5.62
C ASP A 259 8.25 -16.32 -5.96
N TYR A 260 8.24 -15.48 -7.00
CA TYR A 260 7.05 -14.78 -7.47
C TYR A 260 6.35 -15.59 -8.57
N ASP A 261 5.32 -16.35 -8.18
CA ASP A 261 4.64 -17.32 -9.04
C ASP A 261 3.42 -16.75 -9.78
N VAL A 262 3.48 -15.49 -10.19
CA VAL A 262 2.44 -14.91 -11.03
C VAL A 262 2.72 -15.23 -12.51
N ALA A 263 1.69 -15.65 -13.22
CA ALA A 263 1.79 -16.05 -14.63
C ALA A 263 2.86 -17.14 -14.89
N LEU A 264 2.98 -18.15 -13.99
CA LEU A 264 3.96 -19.24 -14.09
C LEU A 264 5.42 -18.75 -14.10
N GLY A 265 5.74 -17.71 -13.31
CA GLY A 265 7.07 -17.13 -13.22
C GLY A 265 7.51 -16.30 -14.45
N LEU A 266 6.60 -16.05 -15.38
CA LEU A 266 6.90 -15.26 -16.60
C LEU A 266 7.12 -13.78 -16.27
N SER A 267 6.47 -13.25 -15.23
CA SER A 267 6.66 -11.88 -14.76
C SER A 267 8.10 -11.63 -14.32
N ALA A 268 8.66 -12.53 -13.50
CA ALA A 268 10.05 -12.43 -13.03
C ALA A 268 11.07 -12.41 -14.18
N ARG A 269 10.83 -13.20 -15.22
CA ARG A 269 11.69 -13.23 -16.43
C ARG A 269 11.61 -11.95 -17.25
N ALA A 270 10.46 -11.30 -17.26
CA ALA A 270 10.25 -10.09 -18.03
C ALA A 270 10.75 -8.83 -17.34
N VAL A 271 10.71 -8.81 -16.02
CA VAL A 271 11.20 -7.68 -15.20
C VAL A 271 12.71 -7.79 -14.96
N GLY A 272 13.24 -9.01 -14.95
CA GLY A 272 14.65 -9.29 -14.79
C GLY A 272 15.08 -9.60 -13.34
N PRO A 273 16.34 -10.02 -13.14
CA PRO A 273 16.83 -10.56 -11.87
C PRO A 273 17.01 -9.52 -10.76
N ARG A 274 17.06 -8.23 -11.10
CA ARG A 274 17.14 -7.13 -10.13
C ARG A 274 15.75 -6.63 -9.75
N SER A 275 14.91 -7.55 -9.26
CA SER A 275 13.52 -7.26 -8.91
C SER A 275 13.04 -8.16 -7.77
N ASP A 276 11.84 -7.91 -7.29
CA ASP A 276 11.08 -8.80 -6.41
C ASP A 276 10.17 -9.78 -7.20
N GLY A 277 10.35 -9.83 -8.52
CA GLY A 277 9.55 -10.59 -9.47
C GLY A 277 8.52 -9.75 -10.24
N LEU A 278 8.21 -8.53 -9.77
CA LEU A 278 7.31 -7.60 -10.44
C LEU A 278 7.89 -6.18 -10.55
N VAL A 279 8.58 -5.70 -9.53
CA VAL A 279 9.10 -4.33 -9.46
C VAL A 279 10.62 -4.37 -9.39
N GLN A 280 11.28 -3.60 -10.26
CA GLN A 280 12.74 -3.44 -10.20
C GLN A 280 13.14 -2.76 -8.89
N ILE A 281 14.27 -3.19 -8.32
CA ILE A 281 14.83 -2.65 -7.07
C ILE A 281 14.99 -1.12 -7.16
N ASP A 282 15.44 -0.62 -8.32
CA ASP A 282 15.68 0.81 -8.52
C ASP A 282 14.39 1.63 -8.61
N ASN A 283 13.27 0.99 -8.93
CA ASN A 283 11.93 1.61 -9.01
C ASN A 283 11.08 1.39 -7.75
N ALA A 284 11.53 0.55 -6.82
CA ALA A 284 10.76 0.19 -5.62
C ALA A 284 10.93 1.14 -4.43
N ALA A 285 11.66 2.24 -4.59
CA ALA A 285 11.90 3.20 -3.52
C ALA A 285 11.74 4.65 -3.99
N VAL A 286 11.28 5.49 -3.06
CA VAL A 286 11.29 6.95 -3.21
C VAL A 286 12.71 7.47 -3.02
N ALA A 287 13.12 8.44 -3.83
CA ALA A 287 14.41 9.08 -3.70
C ALA A 287 14.51 9.85 -2.37
N GLY A 288 15.57 9.59 -1.61
CA GLY A 288 15.78 10.20 -0.29
C GLY A 288 15.00 9.53 0.87
N ALA A 289 14.10 8.59 0.60
CA ALA A 289 13.38 7.88 1.64
C ALA A 289 14.24 6.78 2.30
N PRO A 290 14.09 6.55 3.62
CA PRO A 290 14.58 5.35 4.28
C PRO A 290 14.09 4.09 3.58
N ARG A 291 14.97 3.11 3.43
CA ARG A 291 14.61 1.82 2.80
C ARG A 291 15.36 0.65 3.39
N ALA A 292 14.74 -0.52 3.36
CA ALA A 292 15.40 -1.80 3.61
C ALA A 292 15.24 -2.73 2.41
N LEU A 293 16.28 -3.52 2.11
CA LEU A 293 16.26 -4.55 1.10
C LEU A 293 16.12 -5.90 1.80
N VAL A 294 15.14 -6.70 1.36
CA VAL A 294 14.89 -8.02 1.92
C VAL A 294 14.89 -9.06 0.82
N HIS A 295 15.43 -10.24 1.09
CA HIS A 295 15.42 -11.33 0.11
C HIS A 295 14.06 -12.04 0.13
N ARG A 296 13.04 -11.29 -0.34
CA ARG A 296 11.63 -11.71 -0.43
C ARG A 296 11.07 -11.34 -1.79
N SER A 297 10.06 -12.09 -2.23
CA SER A 297 9.32 -11.81 -3.45
C SER A 297 8.26 -10.72 -3.22
N HIS A 298 7.66 -10.25 -4.32
CA HIS A 298 6.63 -9.20 -4.31
C HIS A 298 5.41 -9.58 -3.45
N SER A 299 4.94 -10.82 -3.60
CA SER A 299 3.80 -11.35 -2.85
C SER A 299 3.83 -12.88 -2.83
N GLY A 300 2.80 -13.49 -2.25
CA GLY A 300 2.69 -14.94 -2.12
C GLY A 300 3.37 -15.47 -0.87
N ARG A 301 3.61 -16.78 -0.82
CA ARG A 301 4.12 -17.50 0.36
C ARG A 301 5.45 -16.95 0.88
N PHE A 302 6.32 -16.50 -0.01
CA PHE A 302 7.62 -15.91 0.32
C PHE A 302 7.64 -14.40 0.12
N GLY A 303 6.46 -13.79 0.14
CA GLY A 303 6.28 -12.35 -0.04
C GLY A 303 6.83 -11.52 1.11
N MET A 304 7.21 -10.30 0.81
CA MET A 304 7.78 -9.37 1.80
C MET A 304 6.77 -8.91 2.84
N VAL A 305 5.48 -8.89 2.49
CA VAL A 305 4.41 -8.37 3.36
C VAL A 305 4.17 -9.25 4.58
N ASN A 306 4.25 -10.57 4.40
CA ASN A 306 4.05 -11.58 5.43
C ASN A 306 5.37 -12.15 5.97
N SER A 307 6.39 -11.32 6.04
CA SER A 307 7.70 -11.66 6.57
C SER A 307 7.98 -10.98 7.90
N GLU A 308 8.75 -11.66 8.76
CA GLU A 308 9.21 -11.08 10.01
C GLU A 308 10.08 -9.84 9.75
N GLU A 309 10.92 -9.87 8.72
CA GLU A 309 11.78 -8.75 8.32
C GLU A 309 10.94 -7.52 7.94
N GLY A 310 9.79 -7.73 7.27
CA GLY A 310 8.86 -6.65 6.94
C GLY A 310 8.18 -6.04 8.16
N TYR A 311 7.92 -6.86 9.18
CA TYR A 311 7.32 -6.40 10.43
C TYR A 311 8.32 -5.68 11.35
N GLN A 312 9.58 -6.12 11.37
CA GLN A 312 10.62 -5.57 12.26
C GLN A 312 11.20 -4.22 11.79
N ASN A 313 11.07 -3.90 10.48
CA ASN A 313 11.55 -2.64 9.93
C ASN A 313 10.50 -1.53 10.00
#